data_53e687a9d41e3c113e287efa1ff1e81a
#
_entry.id   53e687a9d41e3c113e287efa1ff1e81a
#
_cell.length_a   1.000
_cell.length_b   1.000
_cell.length_c   1.000
_cell.angle_alpha   90.00
_cell.angle_beta   90.00
_cell.angle_gamma   90.00
#
_symmetry.space_group_name_H-M   'P 1'
#
loop_
_entity.id
_entity.type
_entity.pdbx_description
1 polymer ?
#
loop_
_entity_poly.entity_id
_entity_poly.type
_entity_poly.pdbx_seq_one_letter_code
_entity_poly.pdbx_strand_id
1 'polypeptide(L)'
;MKLRSILVVALAATLSFSAFAAKKTKKNNKKTAQPVMVKPVNGADFSYAAGVAQSASLAQYLAQRAGVDSAHIKDFVAGLTTEYSAEETAKLRALLASIDIKKQMPQIVQSMNQQATGKGDTTYVDQAVFVKGLTEGLLKTNTLSADSATKIEQQQYDYYTQQLKTRNADFLAQYAKQKGVKSTPSGLLYKVLKQGDGAMPADTSDREY
;
A
#
# COMPACT_ATOMS: atom_id res chain seq x y z
N MET A 1 -28.94 -6.66 -18.02
CA MET A 1 -28.93 -5.63 -16.96
C MET A 1 -27.55 -4.98 -16.94
N LYS A 2 -27.47 -3.71 -17.32
CA LYS A 2 -26.20 -2.97 -17.45
C LYS A 2 -25.95 -2.25 -16.13
N LEU A 3 -25.01 -2.73 -15.30
CA LEU A 3 -24.50 -1.99 -14.15
C LEU A 3 -23.51 -0.92 -14.66
N ARG A 4 -23.93 0.31 -14.67
CA ARG A 4 -23.08 1.47 -14.84
C ARG A 4 -22.47 1.79 -13.46
N SER A 5 -21.24 1.35 -13.24
CA SER A 5 -20.46 1.82 -12.07
C SER A 5 -19.98 3.23 -12.36
N ILE A 6 -20.74 4.21 -11.91
CA ILE A 6 -20.30 5.61 -11.82
C ILE A 6 -19.40 5.68 -10.60
N LEU A 7 -18.10 5.78 -10.83
CA LEU A 7 -17.13 6.10 -9.79
C LEU A 7 -17.25 7.59 -9.49
N VAL A 8 -18.19 7.95 -8.62
CA VAL A 8 -18.25 9.28 -8.05
C VAL A 8 -17.08 9.39 -7.07
N VAL A 9 -15.99 10.04 -7.49
CA VAL A 9 -15.00 10.54 -6.54
C VAL A 9 -15.68 11.66 -5.76
N ALA A 10 -16.34 11.29 -4.67
CA ALA A 10 -16.84 12.24 -3.70
C ALA A 10 -15.62 12.89 -3.03
N LEU A 11 -15.29 14.09 -3.47
CA LEU A 11 -14.41 14.99 -2.72
C LEU A 11 -15.20 15.42 -1.48
N ALA A 12 -15.26 14.53 -0.47
CA ALA A 12 -15.83 14.86 0.83
C ALA A 12 -14.85 15.80 1.54
N ALA A 13 -14.93 17.09 1.21
CA ALA A 13 -14.39 18.11 2.05
C ALA A 13 -15.19 18.07 3.36
N THR A 14 -14.71 17.35 4.35
CA THR A 14 -15.19 17.47 5.73
C THR A 14 -14.86 18.89 6.18
N LEU A 15 -15.83 19.77 6.08
CA LEU A 15 -15.81 21.06 6.74
C LEU A 15 -15.83 20.79 8.25
N SER A 16 -14.63 20.66 8.82
CA SER A 16 -14.46 20.69 10.26
C SER A 16 -14.82 22.08 10.73
N PHE A 17 -16.07 22.30 11.09
CA PHE A 17 -16.43 23.44 11.90
C PHE A 17 -15.71 23.30 13.24
N SER A 18 -14.57 23.98 13.35
CA SER A 18 -13.90 24.18 14.63
C SER A 18 -14.84 25.00 15.49
N ALA A 19 -15.61 24.32 16.36
CA ALA A 19 -16.33 24.99 17.42
C ALA A 19 -15.26 25.66 18.31
N PHE A 20 -15.16 26.99 18.21
CA PHE A 20 -14.41 27.78 19.15
C PHE A 20 -15.03 27.60 20.53
N ALA A 21 -14.41 26.78 21.36
CA ALA A 21 -14.75 26.63 22.76
C ALA A 21 -14.50 27.99 23.44
N ALA A 22 -15.54 28.70 23.73
CA ALA A 22 -15.48 29.95 24.48
C ALA A 22 -14.96 29.66 25.89
N LYS A 23 -13.72 30.06 26.15
CA LYS A 23 -13.13 30.10 27.48
C LYS A 23 -13.86 31.14 28.32
N LYS A 24 -14.56 30.68 29.37
CA LYS A 24 -15.24 31.52 30.35
C LYS A 24 -14.24 32.47 31.00
N THR A 25 -14.23 33.74 30.59
CA THR A 25 -13.63 34.82 31.34
C THR A 25 -14.74 35.70 31.94
N LYS A 26 -14.51 36.04 33.21
CA LYS A 26 -15.42 36.77 34.09
C LYS A 26 -15.86 38.13 33.53
N LYS A 27 -17.17 38.41 33.81
CA LYS A 27 -17.88 39.70 33.83
C LYS A 27 -16.99 40.95 33.69
N ASN A 28 -17.23 41.75 32.63
CA ASN A 28 -17.56 43.16 32.77
C ASN A 28 -18.02 43.76 31.44
N ASN A 29 -19.07 44.59 31.53
CA ASN A 29 -19.64 45.51 30.54
C ASN A 29 -20.22 44.92 29.24
N LYS A 30 -21.54 44.70 29.29
CA LYS A 30 -22.39 44.61 28.13
C LYS A 30 -22.36 45.94 27.33
N LYS A 31 -21.49 45.99 26.29
CA LYS A 31 -21.86 46.71 25.07
C LYS A 31 -22.53 45.68 24.18
N THR A 32 -23.82 45.84 23.96
CA THR A 32 -24.61 45.07 23.00
C THR A 32 -23.98 45.29 21.64
N ALA A 33 -23.21 44.30 21.18
CA ALA A 33 -22.72 44.31 19.81
C ALA A 33 -23.96 44.24 18.89
N GLN A 34 -24.18 45.28 18.13
CA GLN A 34 -25.22 45.25 17.09
C GLN A 34 -24.88 44.09 16.13
N PRO A 35 -25.87 43.30 15.69
CA PRO A 35 -25.62 42.26 14.72
C PRO A 35 -25.05 42.90 13.46
N VAL A 36 -23.83 42.49 13.12
CA VAL A 36 -23.20 42.91 11.86
C VAL A 36 -24.02 42.27 10.74
N MET A 37 -24.78 43.10 10.04
CA MET A 37 -25.53 42.66 8.84
C MET A 37 -24.51 42.33 7.74
N VAL A 38 -24.26 41.05 7.59
CA VAL A 38 -23.39 40.54 6.51
C VAL A 38 -24.15 40.70 5.20
N LYS A 39 -23.56 41.44 4.26
CA LYS A 39 -24.17 41.60 2.93
C LYS A 39 -23.88 40.35 2.08
N PRO A 40 -24.83 39.93 1.24
CA PRO A 40 -24.59 38.82 0.33
C PRO A 40 -23.49 39.21 -0.71
N VAL A 41 -22.67 38.24 -1.09
CA VAL A 41 -21.68 38.37 -2.15
C VAL A 41 -22.32 37.92 -3.44
N ASN A 42 -21.99 38.54 -4.57
CA ASN A 42 -22.49 38.07 -5.86
C ASN A 42 -21.86 36.69 -6.22
N GLY A 43 -22.55 35.91 -7.07
CA GLY A 43 -22.18 34.55 -7.39
C GLY A 43 -20.82 34.40 -8.09
N ALA A 44 -20.43 35.38 -8.92
CA ALA A 44 -19.14 35.33 -9.64
C ALA A 44 -17.97 35.55 -8.67
N ASP A 45 -18.06 36.58 -7.80
CA ASP A 45 -17.02 36.85 -6.80
C ASP A 45 -16.89 35.71 -5.81
N PHE A 46 -18.03 35.13 -5.37
CA PHE A 46 -18.01 33.96 -4.50
C PHE A 46 -17.33 32.77 -5.16
N SER A 47 -17.67 32.47 -6.41
CA SER A 47 -17.12 31.33 -7.15
C SER A 47 -15.61 31.46 -7.34
N TYR A 48 -15.15 32.65 -7.71
CA TYR A 48 -13.72 32.93 -7.85
C TYR A 48 -12.98 32.80 -6.51
N ALA A 49 -13.50 33.42 -5.46
CA ALA A 49 -12.92 33.37 -4.13
C ALA A 49 -12.87 31.95 -3.57
N ALA A 50 -13.93 31.16 -3.79
CA ALA A 50 -13.98 29.76 -3.38
C ALA A 50 -12.90 28.92 -4.11
N GLY A 51 -12.70 29.14 -5.43
CA GLY A 51 -11.64 28.50 -6.18
C GLY A 51 -10.25 28.83 -5.63
N VAL A 52 -9.98 30.12 -5.40
CA VAL A 52 -8.70 30.54 -4.82
C VAL A 52 -8.50 29.97 -3.42
N ALA A 53 -9.53 29.97 -2.56
CA ALA A 53 -9.42 29.41 -1.21
C ALA A 53 -9.10 27.91 -1.19
N GLN A 54 -9.57 27.14 -2.17
CA GLN A 54 -9.32 25.71 -2.28
C GLN A 54 -8.00 25.35 -2.95
N SER A 55 -7.38 26.30 -3.67
CA SER A 55 -6.17 26.04 -4.46
C SER A 55 -4.99 25.51 -3.62
N ALA A 56 -4.82 25.98 -2.40
CA ALA A 56 -3.75 25.52 -1.51
C ALA A 56 -3.90 24.03 -1.13
N SER A 57 -5.12 23.63 -0.77
CA SER A 57 -5.43 22.23 -0.43
C SER A 57 -5.30 21.34 -1.66
N LEU A 58 -5.70 21.82 -2.83
CA LEU A 58 -5.53 21.11 -4.10
C LEU A 58 -4.06 20.94 -4.44
N ALA A 59 -3.23 21.97 -4.29
CA ALA A 59 -1.79 21.88 -4.53
C ALA A 59 -1.13 20.84 -3.61
N GLN A 60 -1.52 20.79 -2.35
CA GLN A 60 -1.04 19.78 -1.41
C GLN A 60 -1.47 18.36 -1.83
N TYR A 61 -2.71 18.17 -2.22
CA TYR A 61 -3.20 16.88 -2.74
C TYR A 61 -2.43 16.44 -3.98
N LEU A 62 -2.20 17.33 -4.94
CA LEU A 62 -1.47 17.05 -6.17
C LEU A 62 -0.04 16.57 -5.87
N ALA A 63 0.66 17.26 -4.97
CA ALA A 63 2.03 16.90 -4.61
C ALA A 63 2.10 15.57 -3.83
N GLN A 64 1.21 15.35 -2.86
CA GLN A 64 1.30 14.22 -1.94
C GLN A 64 0.62 12.95 -2.43
N ARG A 65 -0.45 13.08 -3.22
CA ARG A 65 -1.30 11.95 -3.62
C ARG A 65 -1.30 11.67 -5.12
N ALA A 66 -1.27 12.72 -5.95
CA ALA A 66 -1.32 12.57 -7.39
C ALA A 66 0.07 12.53 -8.05
N GLY A 67 1.15 12.80 -7.28
CA GLY A 67 2.51 12.81 -7.81
C GLY A 67 2.80 13.93 -8.79
N VAL A 68 2.03 15.02 -8.73
CA VAL A 68 2.21 16.23 -9.57
C VAL A 68 3.03 17.24 -8.77
N ASP A 69 4.26 17.45 -9.17
CA ASP A 69 5.15 18.43 -8.56
C ASP A 69 4.89 19.87 -9.05
N SER A 70 5.57 20.85 -8.46
CA SER A 70 5.41 22.26 -8.79
C SER A 70 5.78 22.59 -10.24
N ALA A 71 6.69 21.83 -10.86
CA ALA A 71 7.10 22.05 -12.25
C ALA A 71 5.98 21.70 -13.24
N HIS A 72 5.11 20.75 -12.87
CA HIS A 72 4.02 20.22 -13.71
C HIS A 72 2.63 20.76 -13.36
N ILE A 73 2.53 21.75 -12.47
CA ILE A 73 1.24 22.41 -12.14
C ILE A 73 0.61 23.05 -13.37
N LYS A 74 1.42 23.60 -14.30
CA LYS A 74 0.90 24.20 -15.53
C LYS A 74 0.23 23.16 -16.42
N ASP A 75 0.78 21.96 -16.50
CA ASP A 75 0.20 20.86 -17.28
C ASP A 75 -1.13 20.39 -16.67
N PHE A 76 -1.18 20.31 -15.33
CA PHE A 76 -2.43 20.04 -14.63
C PHE A 76 -3.50 21.09 -14.91
N VAL A 77 -3.15 22.39 -14.83
CA VAL A 77 -4.09 23.49 -15.09
C VAL A 77 -4.57 23.46 -16.55
N ALA A 78 -3.68 23.20 -17.52
CA ALA A 78 -4.07 23.02 -18.90
C ALA A 78 -5.08 21.87 -19.07
N GLY A 79 -4.86 20.77 -18.37
CA GLY A 79 -5.77 19.63 -18.36
C GLY A 79 -7.16 19.93 -17.79
N LEU A 80 -7.28 20.87 -16.83
CA LEU A 80 -8.58 21.26 -16.25
C LEU A 80 -9.50 21.97 -17.28
N THR A 81 -8.92 22.61 -18.27
CA THR A 81 -9.66 23.37 -19.30
C THR A 81 -9.73 22.66 -20.64
N THR A 82 -9.10 21.49 -20.76
CA THR A 82 -9.12 20.67 -21.98
C THR A 82 -10.28 19.69 -21.93
N GLU A 83 -11.08 19.67 -22.98
CA GLU A 83 -12.07 18.63 -23.18
C GLU A 83 -11.41 17.42 -23.83
N TYR A 84 -11.50 16.27 -23.15
CA TYR A 84 -10.99 14.99 -23.63
C TYR A 84 -12.13 14.13 -24.15
N SER A 85 -11.96 13.56 -25.34
CA SER A 85 -12.84 12.50 -25.83
C SER A 85 -12.78 11.26 -24.92
N ALA A 86 -13.77 10.38 -25.04
CA ALA A 86 -13.77 9.12 -24.31
C ALA A 86 -12.55 8.25 -24.64
N GLU A 87 -12.11 8.27 -25.91
CA GLU A 87 -10.94 7.52 -26.37
C GLU A 87 -9.63 8.08 -25.77
N GLU A 88 -9.43 9.40 -25.82
CA GLU A 88 -8.25 10.04 -25.20
C GLU A 88 -8.20 9.80 -23.70
N THR A 89 -9.33 9.91 -23.01
CA THR A 89 -9.44 9.60 -21.59
C THR A 89 -9.03 8.15 -21.29
N ALA A 90 -9.50 7.19 -22.11
CA ALA A 90 -9.13 5.78 -21.95
C ALA A 90 -7.64 5.55 -22.18
N LYS A 91 -7.06 6.18 -23.19
CA LYS A 91 -5.61 6.12 -23.48
C LYS A 91 -4.76 6.70 -22.35
N LEU A 92 -5.12 7.87 -21.84
CA LEU A 92 -4.41 8.50 -20.73
C LEU A 92 -4.46 7.63 -19.46
N ARG A 93 -5.61 7.03 -19.15
CA ARG A 93 -5.74 6.09 -18.02
C ARG A 93 -4.88 4.85 -18.20
N ALA A 94 -4.80 4.28 -19.40
CA ALA A 94 -3.95 3.13 -19.66
C ALA A 94 -2.46 3.47 -19.48
N LEU A 95 -2.03 4.66 -19.93
CA LEU A 95 -0.65 5.12 -19.74
C LEU A 95 -0.33 5.35 -18.26
N LEU A 96 -1.21 5.99 -17.49
CA LEU A 96 -1.02 6.18 -16.05
C LEU A 96 -0.93 4.83 -15.32
N ALA A 97 -1.83 3.90 -15.63
CA ALA A 97 -1.78 2.55 -15.05
C ALA A 97 -0.45 1.84 -15.37
N SER A 98 0.08 2.01 -16.59
CA SER A 98 1.36 1.42 -16.98
C SER A 98 2.54 1.99 -16.19
N ILE A 99 2.52 3.29 -15.87
CA ILE A 99 3.53 3.96 -15.04
C ILE A 99 3.50 3.39 -13.62
N ASP A 100 2.32 3.23 -13.04
CA ASP A 100 2.17 2.71 -11.68
C ASP A 100 2.60 1.25 -11.57
N ILE A 101 2.23 0.41 -12.53
CA ILE A 101 2.68 -0.99 -12.58
C ILE A 101 4.21 -1.06 -12.77
N LYS A 102 4.78 -0.22 -13.64
CA LYS A 102 6.23 -0.17 -13.85
C LYS A 102 6.99 0.19 -12.57
N LYS A 103 6.48 1.11 -11.76
CA LYS A 103 7.08 1.46 -10.45
C LYS A 103 7.08 0.29 -9.47
N GLN A 104 6.07 -0.57 -9.52
CA GLN A 104 5.93 -1.72 -8.64
C GLN A 104 6.71 -2.94 -9.13
N MET A 105 7.14 -2.96 -10.38
CA MET A 105 7.78 -4.12 -11.02
C MET A 105 8.98 -4.68 -10.26
N PRO A 106 9.93 -3.86 -9.75
CA PRO A 106 11.06 -4.39 -8.98
C PRO A 106 10.61 -5.16 -7.75
N GLN A 107 9.58 -4.69 -7.05
CA GLN A 107 9.07 -5.35 -5.86
C GLN A 107 8.31 -6.64 -6.18
N ILE A 108 7.59 -6.66 -7.30
CA ILE A 108 6.94 -7.87 -7.81
C ILE A 108 8.01 -8.94 -8.11
N VAL A 109 9.05 -8.59 -8.85
CA VAL A 109 10.17 -9.49 -9.19
C VAL A 109 10.90 -9.97 -7.94
N GLN A 110 11.16 -9.08 -6.97
CA GLN A 110 11.76 -9.45 -5.69
C GLN A 110 10.90 -10.46 -4.92
N SER A 111 9.60 -10.25 -4.87
CA SER A 111 8.65 -11.18 -4.23
C SER A 111 8.65 -12.55 -4.92
N MET A 112 8.63 -12.58 -6.25
CA MET A 112 8.71 -13.81 -7.03
C MET A 112 10.03 -14.55 -6.80
N ASN A 113 11.16 -13.84 -6.78
CA ASN A 113 12.46 -14.40 -6.42
C ASN A 113 12.44 -15.04 -5.02
N GLN A 114 11.86 -14.34 -4.03
CA GLN A 114 11.72 -14.85 -2.67
C GLN A 114 10.89 -16.14 -2.63
N GLN A 115 9.80 -16.21 -3.37
CA GLN A 115 8.95 -17.39 -3.42
C GLN A 115 9.61 -18.55 -4.17
N ALA A 116 10.29 -18.26 -5.26
CA ALA A 116 10.91 -19.29 -6.13
C ALA A 116 12.23 -19.86 -5.59
N THR A 117 12.97 -19.08 -4.78
CA THR A 117 14.35 -19.43 -4.36
C THR A 117 14.63 -19.22 -2.86
N GLY A 118 13.73 -18.55 -2.15
CA GLY A 118 13.92 -18.11 -0.77
C GLY A 118 14.84 -16.89 -0.62
N LYS A 119 15.19 -16.21 -1.70
CA LYS A 119 16.05 -15.02 -1.71
C LYS A 119 15.45 -13.98 -2.66
N GLY A 120 15.02 -12.84 -2.12
CA GLY A 120 14.44 -11.77 -2.91
C GLY A 120 15.46 -11.02 -3.78
N ASP A 121 16.73 -11.04 -3.41
CA ASP A 121 17.83 -10.32 -4.06
C ASP A 121 18.54 -11.12 -5.16
N THR A 122 17.95 -12.21 -5.66
CA THR A 122 18.51 -13.00 -6.75
C THR A 122 18.06 -12.48 -8.11
N THR A 123 18.76 -12.93 -9.15
CA THR A 123 18.42 -12.69 -10.56
C THR A 123 17.72 -13.89 -11.20
N TYR A 124 17.11 -14.77 -10.40
CA TYR A 124 16.41 -15.96 -10.89
C TYR A 124 15.23 -15.58 -11.80
N VAL A 125 14.45 -14.59 -11.38
CA VAL A 125 13.40 -14.00 -12.21
C VAL A 125 14.01 -12.86 -13.02
N ASP A 126 14.10 -13.03 -14.34
CA ASP A 126 14.47 -11.97 -15.26
C ASP A 126 13.28 -11.04 -15.50
N GLN A 127 13.42 -9.78 -15.11
CA GLN A 127 12.35 -8.79 -15.24
C GLN A 127 11.95 -8.54 -16.70
N ALA A 128 12.89 -8.56 -17.64
CA ALA A 128 12.57 -8.30 -19.05
C ALA A 128 11.79 -9.47 -19.66
N VAL A 129 12.16 -10.70 -19.31
CA VAL A 129 11.42 -11.90 -19.72
C VAL A 129 10.03 -11.94 -19.08
N PHE A 130 9.93 -11.57 -17.81
CA PHE A 130 8.65 -11.47 -17.10
C PHE A 130 7.72 -10.45 -17.78
N VAL A 131 8.23 -9.23 -18.05
CA VAL A 131 7.45 -8.18 -18.75
C VAL A 131 7.05 -8.63 -20.17
N LYS A 132 7.92 -9.35 -20.88
CA LYS A 132 7.57 -9.94 -22.17
C LYS A 132 6.39 -10.90 -22.05
N GLY A 133 6.44 -11.82 -21.09
CA GLY A 133 5.34 -12.75 -20.82
C GLY A 133 4.02 -12.04 -20.50
N LEU A 134 4.05 -11.01 -19.65
CA LEU A 134 2.87 -10.16 -19.36
C LEU A 134 2.33 -9.50 -20.62
N THR A 135 3.20 -8.93 -21.44
CA THR A 135 2.82 -8.24 -22.69
C THR A 135 2.15 -9.20 -23.67
N GLU A 136 2.78 -10.33 -23.93
CA GLU A 136 2.24 -11.34 -24.83
C GLU A 136 0.92 -11.92 -24.30
N GLY A 137 0.80 -12.14 -23.00
CA GLY A 137 -0.42 -12.61 -22.36
C GLY A 137 -1.60 -11.62 -22.49
N LEU A 138 -1.33 -10.34 -22.25
CA LEU A 138 -2.34 -9.27 -22.40
C LEU A 138 -2.79 -9.08 -23.84
N LEU A 139 -1.88 -9.21 -24.81
CA LEU A 139 -2.15 -9.12 -26.24
C LEU A 139 -2.70 -10.42 -26.84
N LYS A 140 -2.74 -11.52 -26.06
CA LYS A 140 -3.12 -12.86 -26.50
C LYS A 140 -2.25 -13.39 -27.66
N THR A 141 -0.97 -13.03 -27.65
CA THR A 141 0.04 -13.49 -28.62
C THR A 141 1.00 -14.52 -28.03
N ASN A 142 0.80 -14.90 -26.78
CA ASN A 142 1.60 -15.90 -26.07
C ASN A 142 1.43 -17.30 -26.68
N THR A 143 2.52 -18.03 -26.76
CA THR A 143 2.54 -19.45 -27.20
C THR A 143 2.24 -20.43 -26.06
N LEU A 144 2.54 -20.01 -24.82
CA LEU A 144 2.30 -20.81 -23.62
C LEU A 144 0.88 -20.55 -23.10
N SER A 145 0.05 -21.59 -22.93
CA SER A 145 -1.28 -21.41 -22.33
C SER A 145 -1.19 -20.97 -20.87
N ALA A 146 -2.22 -20.28 -20.36
CA ALA A 146 -2.30 -19.85 -18.97
C ALA A 146 -2.18 -21.03 -17.99
N ASP A 147 -2.83 -22.15 -18.28
CA ASP A 147 -2.76 -23.37 -17.46
C ASP A 147 -1.34 -23.95 -17.42
N SER A 148 -0.65 -23.95 -18.57
CA SER A 148 0.74 -24.44 -18.64
C SER A 148 1.70 -23.48 -17.90
N ALA A 149 1.48 -22.18 -18.01
CA ALA A 149 2.24 -21.17 -17.27
C ALA A 149 2.10 -21.34 -15.76
N THR A 150 0.87 -21.50 -15.27
CA THR A 150 0.58 -21.73 -13.85
C THR A 150 1.22 -23.04 -13.35
N LYS A 151 1.23 -24.10 -14.15
CA LYS A 151 1.88 -25.36 -13.77
C LYS A 151 3.40 -25.22 -13.64
N ILE A 152 4.04 -24.47 -14.55
CA ILE A 152 5.49 -24.23 -14.50
C ILE A 152 5.84 -23.39 -13.25
N GLU A 153 5.05 -22.37 -12.97
CA GLU A 153 5.23 -21.53 -11.78
C GLU A 153 5.08 -22.36 -10.49
N GLN A 154 4.02 -23.13 -10.40
CA GLN A 154 3.75 -23.99 -9.24
C GLN A 154 4.85 -25.05 -9.06
N GLN A 155 5.34 -25.65 -10.13
CA GLN A 155 6.44 -26.61 -10.08
C GLN A 155 7.69 -26.04 -9.43
N GLN A 156 8.03 -24.77 -9.70
CA GLN A 156 9.18 -24.13 -9.08
C GLN A 156 8.95 -23.86 -7.58
N TYR A 157 7.75 -23.43 -7.21
CA TYR A 157 7.41 -23.19 -5.80
C TYR A 157 7.40 -24.48 -4.99
N ASP A 158 6.87 -25.56 -5.56
CA ASP A 158 6.86 -26.88 -4.94
C ASP A 158 8.28 -27.43 -4.77
N TYR A 159 9.12 -27.28 -5.80
CA TYR A 159 10.53 -27.67 -5.72
C TYR A 159 11.24 -26.95 -4.58
N TYR A 160 11.11 -25.62 -4.51
CA TYR A 160 11.74 -24.85 -3.43
C TYR A 160 11.19 -25.23 -2.06
N THR A 161 9.89 -25.40 -1.93
CA THR A 161 9.24 -25.85 -0.68
C THR A 161 9.78 -27.22 -0.24
N GLN A 162 9.96 -28.15 -1.16
CA GLN A 162 10.54 -29.46 -0.87
C GLN A 162 11.99 -29.36 -0.43
N GLN A 163 12.78 -28.52 -1.09
CA GLN A 163 14.18 -28.24 -0.68
C GLN A 163 14.26 -27.67 0.74
N LEU A 164 13.34 -26.76 1.10
CA LEU A 164 13.25 -26.23 2.47
C LEU A 164 12.93 -27.32 3.50
N LYS A 165 11.96 -28.18 3.21
CA LYS A 165 11.57 -29.30 4.09
C LYS A 165 12.77 -30.24 4.33
N THR A 166 13.48 -30.59 3.26
CA THR A 166 14.66 -31.47 3.35
C THR A 166 15.76 -30.81 4.19
N ARG A 167 16.13 -29.57 3.89
CA ARG A 167 17.15 -28.84 4.67
C ARG A 167 16.79 -28.70 6.14
N ASN A 168 15.53 -28.42 6.43
CA ASN A 168 15.05 -28.28 7.81
C ASN A 168 15.10 -29.63 8.54
N ALA A 169 14.69 -30.72 7.89
CA ALA A 169 14.80 -32.06 8.46
C ALA A 169 16.28 -32.46 8.74
N ASP A 170 17.17 -32.19 7.79
CA ASP A 170 18.60 -32.45 7.94
C ASP A 170 19.20 -31.60 9.08
N PHE A 171 18.82 -30.32 9.14
CA PHE A 171 19.24 -29.44 10.24
C PHE A 171 18.80 -29.99 11.59
N LEU A 172 17.53 -30.36 11.74
CA LEU A 172 17.00 -30.93 12.99
C LEU A 172 17.68 -32.23 13.34
N ALA A 173 17.92 -33.11 12.37
CA ALA A 173 18.64 -34.37 12.57
C ALA A 173 20.09 -34.15 13.01
N GLN A 174 20.78 -33.16 12.46
CA GLN A 174 22.13 -32.78 12.87
C GLN A 174 22.14 -32.10 14.24
N TYR A 175 21.20 -31.22 14.50
CA TYR A 175 21.09 -30.52 15.78
C TYR A 175 20.80 -31.49 16.93
N ALA A 176 19.93 -32.49 16.71
CA ALA A 176 19.64 -33.52 17.72
C ALA A 176 20.88 -34.31 18.15
N LYS A 177 21.89 -34.44 17.29
CA LYS A 177 23.17 -35.15 17.60
C LYS A 177 24.15 -34.29 18.38
N GLN A 178 23.90 -33.00 18.56
CA GLN A 178 24.84 -32.12 19.29
C GLN A 178 24.84 -32.41 20.79
N LYS A 179 26.01 -32.32 21.41
CA LYS A 179 26.17 -32.50 22.86
C LYS A 179 25.31 -31.52 23.67
N GLY A 180 24.48 -32.04 24.56
CA GLY A 180 23.62 -31.26 25.45
C GLY A 180 22.27 -30.90 24.85
N VAL A 181 21.94 -31.31 23.64
CA VAL A 181 20.60 -31.17 23.06
C VAL A 181 19.70 -32.29 23.64
N LYS A 182 18.49 -31.90 24.02
CA LYS A 182 17.43 -32.77 24.55
C LYS A 182 16.19 -32.64 23.66
N SER A 183 15.36 -33.67 23.64
CA SER A 183 14.09 -33.71 22.94
C SER A 183 12.94 -33.84 23.93
N THR A 184 11.83 -33.13 23.67
CA THR A 184 10.56 -33.33 24.36
C THR A 184 9.72 -34.39 23.64
N PRO A 185 8.67 -34.95 24.29
CA PRO A 185 7.74 -35.86 23.62
C PRO A 185 7.04 -35.27 22.41
N SER A 186 6.88 -33.93 22.36
CA SER A 186 6.33 -33.19 21.18
C SER A 186 7.33 -32.99 20.03
N GLY A 187 8.58 -33.47 20.17
CA GLY A 187 9.62 -33.34 19.15
C GLY A 187 10.39 -32.01 19.19
N LEU A 188 10.14 -31.13 20.16
CA LEU A 188 10.93 -29.92 20.34
C LEU A 188 12.35 -30.27 20.78
N LEU A 189 13.36 -29.77 20.05
CA LEU A 189 14.75 -29.89 20.43
C LEU A 189 15.20 -28.62 21.15
N TYR A 190 15.87 -28.79 22.29
CA TYR A 190 16.37 -27.68 23.09
C TYR A 190 17.73 -27.98 23.69
N LYS A 191 18.49 -26.93 23.98
CA LYS A 191 19.76 -26.99 24.69
C LYS A 191 19.79 -25.96 25.80
N VAL A 192 20.04 -26.39 27.02
CA VAL A 192 20.22 -25.45 28.13
C VAL A 192 21.61 -24.83 28.00
N LEU A 193 21.67 -23.54 27.77
CA LEU A 193 22.93 -22.79 27.65
C LEU A 193 23.44 -22.38 29.02
N LYS A 194 22.55 -22.00 29.93
CA LYS A 194 22.86 -21.67 31.34
C LYS A 194 21.73 -22.18 32.20
N GLN A 195 22.08 -22.93 33.25
CA GLN A 195 21.11 -23.37 34.26
C GLN A 195 20.78 -22.17 35.14
N GLY A 196 19.49 -21.89 35.33
CA GLY A 196 19.04 -20.92 36.32
C GLY A 196 19.26 -21.44 37.74
N ASP A 197 19.57 -20.53 38.64
CA ASP A 197 19.76 -20.77 40.10
C ASP A 197 18.66 -20.12 40.95
N GLY A 198 17.67 -19.50 40.30
CA GLY A 198 16.52 -18.89 40.96
C GLY A 198 15.49 -19.90 41.46
N ALA A 199 14.65 -19.46 42.40
CA ALA A 199 13.52 -20.26 42.89
C ALA A 199 12.55 -20.57 41.74
N MET A 200 12.03 -21.81 41.73
CA MET A 200 11.00 -22.19 40.75
C MET A 200 9.69 -21.46 41.09
N PRO A 201 9.03 -20.78 40.10
CA PRO A 201 7.74 -20.17 40.37
C PRO A 201 6.73 -21.18 40.87
N ALA A 202 5.93 -20.80 41.89
CA ALA A 202 4.81 -21.63 42.32
C ALA A 202 3.75 -21.72 41.22
N ASP A 203 3.02 -22.85 41.14
CA ASP A 203 1.97 -23.08 40.12
C ASP A 203 0.87 -22.00 40.06
N THR A 204 0.76 -21.20 41.14
CA THR A 204 -0.22 -20.11 41.28
C THR A 204 0.33 -18.73 40.94
N SER A 205 1.59 -18.61 40.48
CA SER A 205 2.13 -17.32 40.08
C SER A 205 1.59 -16.97 38.70
N ASP A 206 0.90 -15.81 38.59
CA ASP A 206 0.49 -15.22 37.33
C ASP A 206 1.74 -14.98 36.47
N ARG A 207 1.80 -15.63 35.30
CA ARG A 207 2.84 -15.41 34.34
C ARG A 207 2.37 -14.27 33.46
N GLU A 208 2.83 -13.05 33.72
CA GLU A 208 2.77 -11.97 32.75
C GLU A 208 3.70 -12.33 31.57
N TYR A 209 3.12 -12.39 30.37
CA TYR A 209 3.83 -12.59 29.10
C TYR A 209 4.05 -11.25 28.42
#